data_75c6972dfcf5e115be4fa505ddf3e03a
#
_entry.id   75c6972dfcf5e115be4fa505ddf3e03a
#
_cell.length_a   1.000
_cell.length_b   1.000
_cell.length_c   1.000
_cell.angle_alpha   90.00
_cell.angle_beta   90.00
_cell.angle_gamma   90.00
#
_symmetry.space_group_name_H-M   'P 1'
#
loop_
_entity.id
_entity.type
_entity.pdbx_description
1 polymer ?
#
loop_
_entity_poly.entity_id
_entity_poly.type
_entity_poly.pdbx_seq_one_letter_code
_entity_poly.pdbx_strand_id
1 'polypeptide(L)'
;MQKKMTKNIFNWNHVSEKLTEDQISELKALYKFYHKKYWLFKMTYKYFKKAELTCNIGSVLLIVTGTVVGGVTLNPAVLGSVSGAGLLLKTYSEIKNYKRKIEMSKFAYTSYAKVLTDLRSFMRGLNYNEKEYLDYVKVLDELIIDMGCPLTDKFEKRYNKVFIQ
;
A
#
# COMPACT_ATOMS: atom_id res chain seq x y z
N MET A 1 -22.70 -5.68 -4.80
CA MET A 1 -22.83 -5.94 -3.35
C MET A 1 -21.52 -5.52 -2.66
N GLN A 2 -21.43 -4.30 -2.17
CA GLN A 2 -20.30 -3.86 -1.35
C GLN A 2 -20.58 -4.34 0.08
N LYS A 3 -19.91 -5.41 0.51
CA LYS A 3 -19.87 -5.79 1.92
C LYS A 3 -19.38 -4.56 2.69
N LYS A 4 -20.26 -3.96 3.50
CA LYS A 4 -19.90 -2.98 4.52
C LYS A 4 -18.78 -3.60 5.35
N MET A 5 -17.53 -3.26 5.07
CA MET A 5 -16.41 -3.52 5.96
C MET A 5 -16.60 -2.59 7.16
N THR A 6 -17.49 -2.97 8.03
CA THR A 6 -17.61 -2.40 9.36
C THR A 6 -16.38 -2.90 10.14
N LYS A 7 -15.28 -2.08 10.32
CA LYS A 7 -15.43 -0.98 11.18
C LYS A 7 -14.77 -1.10 12.52
N ASN A 8 -14.41 -2.24 13.03
CA ASN A 8 -13.59 -2.24 14.23
C ASN A 8 -12.14 -2.41 13.81
N ILE A 9 -11.46 -1.28 13.62
CA ILE A 9 -10.03 -1.24 13.36
C ILE A 9 -9.30 -2.04 14.45
N PHE A 10 -9.83 -1.99 15.67
CA PHE A 10 -9.38 -2.73 16.83
C PHE A 10 -10.56 -2.90 17.82
N ASN A 11 -10.65 -4.07 18.48
CA ASN A 11 -11.61 -4.27 19.56
C ASN A 11 -11.04 -3.75 20.87
N TRP A 12 -11.48 -2.57 21.26
CA TRP A 12 -11.01 -1.85 22.46
C TRP A 12 -11.47 -2.47 23.79
N ASN A 13 -12.37 -3.47 23.74
CA ASN A 13 -12.89 -4.14 24.95
C ASN A 13 -11.88 -5.09 25.59
N HIS A 14 -10.74 -5.33 24.96
CA HIS A 14 -9.68 -6.22 25.45
C HIS A 14 -8.36 -5.49 25.70
N VAL A 15 -8.43 -4.20 26.01
CA VAL A 15 -7.25 -3.44 26.43
C VAL A 15 -6.90 -3.83 27.86
N SER A 16 -5.62 -3.98 28.15
CA SER A 16 -5.13 -4.38 29.45
C SER A 16 -5.53 -3.35 30.55
N GLU A 17 -6.05 -3.84 31.67
CA GLU A 17 -6.33 -3.02 32.86
C GLU A 17 -5.06 -2.42 33.49
N LYS A 18 -3.88 -2.88 33.08
CA LYS A 18 -2.58 -2.38 33.54
C LYS A 18 -2.18 -1.04 32.92
N LEU A 19 -2.88 -0.59 31.88
CA LEU A 19 -2.61 0.67 31.21
C LEU A 19 -3.43 1.80 31.81
N THR A 20 -2.80 2.96 32.00
CA THR A 20 -3.51 4.19 32.41
C THR A 20 -4.36 4.72 31.26
N GLU A 21 -5.37 5.54 31.57
CA GLU A 21 -6.24 6.14 30.54
C GLU A 21 -5.45 7.00 29.55
N ASP A 22 -4.42 7.72 30.02
CA ASP A 22 -3.54 8.54 29.17
C ASP A 22 -2.74 7.67 28.22
N GLN A 23 -2.14 6.58 28.71
CA GLN A 23 -1.43 5.61 27.88
C GLN A 23 -2.34 4.96 26.84
N ILE A 24 -3.57 4.63 27.21
CA ILE A 24 -4.57 4.10 26.29
C ILE A 24 -4.90 5.12 25.19
N SER A 25 -5.05 6.39 25.57
CA SER A 25 -5.33 7.47 24.61
C SER A 25 -4.19 7.67 23.62
N GLU A 26 -2.94 7.67 24.09
CA GLU A 26 -1.73 7.78 23.27
C GLU A 26 -1.61 6.59 22.31
N LEU A 27 -1.75 5.37 22.82
CA LEU A 27 -1.71 4.16 21.99
C LEU A 27 -2.83 4.13 20.94
N LYS A 28 -4.01 4.66 21.24
CA LYS A 28 -5.10 4.81 20.27
C LYS A 28 -4.72 5.77 19.15
N ALA A 29 -4.11 6.90 19.49
CA ALA A 29 -3.66 7.87 18.50
C ALA A 29 -2.56 7.28 17.60
N LEU A 30 -1.56 6.62 18.18
CA LEU A 30 -0.50 5.91 17.45
C LEU A 30 -1.07 4.81 16.54
N TYR A 31 -1.98 3.99 17.07
CA TYR A 31 -2.63 2.95 16.28
C TYR A 31 -3.38 3.52 15.07
N LYS A 32 -4.13 4.60 15.26
CA LYS A 32 -4.85 5.26 14.16
C LYS A 32 -3.89 5.81 13.12
N PHE A 33 -2.77 6.41 13.55
CA PHE A 33 -1.73 6.93 12.67
C PHE A 33 -1.10 5.82 11.82
N TYR A 34 -0.61 4.75 12.45
CA TYR A 34 0.03 3.63 11.75
C TYR A 34 -0.95 2.87 10.87
N HIS A 35 -2.21 2.72 11.29
CA HIS A 35 -3.25 2.12 10.46
C HIS A 35 -3.52 2.93 9.20
N LYS A 36 -3.55 4.27 9.29
CA LYS A 36 -3.67 5.16 8.14
C LYS A 36 -2.50 4.96 7.18
N LYS A 37 -1.25 4.99 7.68
CA LYS A 37 -0.03 4.76 6.87
C LYS A 37 -0.04 3.37 6.21
N TYR A 38 -0.31 2.31 6.96
CA TYR A 38 -0.46 0.96 6.42
C TYR A 38 -1.46 0.91 5.26
N TRP A 39 -2.63 1.48 5.44
CA TRP A 39 -3.69 1.45 4.43
C TRP A 39 -3.29 2.23 3.17
N LEU A 40 -2.71 3.41 3.32
CA LEU A 40 -2.24 4.24 2.21
C LEU A 40 -1.20 3.51 1.37
N PHE A 41 -0.18 2.93 1.99
CA PHE A 41 0.86 2.18 1.28
C PHE A 41 0.33 0.90 0.64
N LYS A 42 -0.59 0.20 1.29
CA LYS A 42 -1.26 -0.98 0.73
C LYS A 42 -2.07 -0.64 -0.53
N MET A 43 -2.78 0.49 -0.53
CA MET A 43 -3.52 0.95 -1.70
C MET A 43 -2.58 1.41 -2.82
N THR A 44 -1.49 2.09 -2.48
CA THR A 44 -0.43 2.49 -3.41
C THR A 44 0.22 1.29 -4.08
N TYR A 45 0.56 0.26 -3.31
CA TYR A 45 1.06 -1.01 -3.83
C TYR A 45 0.09 -1.64 -4.84
N LYS A 46 -1.18 -1.76 -4.47
CA LYS A 46 -2.22 -2.32 -5.36
C LYS A 46 -2.38 -1.52 -6.64
N TYR A 47 -2.32 -0.20 -6.55
CA TYR A 47 -2.42 0.68 -7.71
C TYR A 47 -1.26 0.47 -8.68
N PHE A 48 -0.02 0.53 -8.20
CA PHE A 48 1.15 0.36 -9.07
C PHE A 48 1.25 -1.06 -9.63
N LYS A 49 0.93 -2.08 -8.83
CA LYS A 49 0.89 -3.47 -9.32
C LYS A 49 -0.15 -3.64 -10.44
N LYS A 50 -1.33 -3.03 -10.31
CA LYS A 50 -2.35 -3.06 -11.36
C LYS A 50 -1.87 -2.29 -12.60
N ALA A 51 -1.26 -1.11 -12.43
CA ALA A 51 -0.76 -0.31 -13.54
C ALA A 51 0.34 -1.04 -14.31
N GLU A 52 1.33 -1.62 -13.62
CA GLU A 52 2.38 -2.43 -14.24
C GLU A 52 1.80 -3.61 -15.01
N LEU A 53 0.89 -4.37 -14.39
CA LEU A 53 0.24 -5.52 -15.04
C LEU A 53 -0.51 -5.10 -16.31
N THR A 54 -1.25 -3.98 -16.25
CA THR A 54 -1.98 -3.45 -17.40
C THR A 54 -1.04 -3.05 -18.51
N CYS A 55 0.08 -2.38 -18.20
CA CYS A 55 1.10 -2.04 -19.20
C CYS A 55 1.74 -3.28 -19.82
N ASN A 56 2.08 -4.28 -19.00
CA ASN A 56 2.71 -5.52 -19.47
C ASN A 56 1.75 -6.33 -20.38
N ILE A 57 0.51 -6.54 -19.94
CA ILE A 57 -0.48 -7.26 -20.76
C ILE A 57 -0.77 -6.48 -22.04
N GLY A 58 -1.00 -5.18 -21.95
CA GLY A 58 -1.27 -4.33 -23.09
C GLY A 58 -0.12 -4.34 -24.11
N SER A 59 1.14 -4.28 -23.65
CA SER A 59 2.30 -4.32 -24.52
C SER A 59 2.40 -5.67 -25.26
N VAL A 60 2.20 -6.78 -24.56
CA VAL A 60 2.23 -8.12 -25.17
C VAL A 60 1.12 -8.27 -26.21
N LEU A 61 -0.11 -7.87 -25.87
CA LEU A 61 -1.24 -7.92 -26.81
C LEU A 61 -0.97 -7.11 -28.08
N LEU A 62 -0.47 -5.89 -27.95
CA LEU A 62 -0.17 -5.04 -29.10
C LEU A 62 0.96 -5.64 -29.98
N ILE A 63 2.02 -6.15 -29.36
CA ILE A 63 3.11 -6.77 -30.09
C ILE A 63 2.61 -8.00 -30.86
N VAL A 64 1.90 -8.91 -30.18
CA VAL A 64 1.38 -10.14 -30.81
C VAL A 64 0.39 -9.79 -31.94
N THR A 65 -0.56 -8.89 -31.67
CA THR A 65 -1.54 -8.47 -32.68
C THR A 65 -0.84 -7.84 -33.88
N GLY A 66 0.11 -6.93 -33.66
CA GLY A 66 0.86 -6.29 -34.74
C GLY A 66 1.66 -7.30 -35.57
N THR A 67 2.27 -8.29 -34.92
CA THR A 67 3.02 -9.34 -35.60
C THR A 67 2.11 -10.24 -36.44
N VAL A 68 0.99 -10.69 -35.87
CA VAL A 68 0.05 -11.58 -36.57
C VAL A 68 -0.63 -10.86 -37.75
N VAL A 69 -1.24 -9.70 -37.49
CA VAL A 69 -1.96 -8.94 -38.52
C VAL A 69 -1.01 -8.42 -39.59
N GLY A 70 0.13 -7.85 -39.20
CA GLY A 70 1.14 -7.36 -40.13
C GLY A 70 1.75 -8.47 -40.98
N GLY A 71 1.96 -9.65 -40.40
CA GLY A 71 2.46 -10.83 -41.12
C GLY A 71 1.43 -11.40 -42.12
N VAL A 72 0.17 -11.49 -41.73
CA VAL A 72 -0.92 -11.98 -42.62
C VAL A 72 -1.20 -10.99 -43.75
N THR A 73 -1.21 -9.69 -43.46
CA THR A 73 -1.49 -8.65 -44.46
C THR A 73 -0.26 -8.27 -45.30
N LEU A 74 0.93 -8.77 -44.93
CA LEU A 74 2.22 -8.38 -45.51
C LEU A 74 2.42 -6.85 -45.52
N ASN A 75 1.77 -6.13 -44.60
CA ASN A 75 1.82 -4.68 -44.54
C ASN A 75 2.81 -4.21 -43.46
N PRO A 76 3.99 -3.71 -43.84
CA PRO A 76 5.02 -3.29 -42.91
C PRO A 76 4.60 -2.08 -42.03
N ALA A 77 3.69 -1.25 -42.51
CA ALA A 77 3.18 -0.13 -41.75
C ALA A 77 2.32 -0.59 -40.56
N VAL A 78 1.50 -1.63 -40.75
CA VAL A 78 0.70 -2.23 -39.65
C VAL A 78 1.63 -2.93 -38.65
N LEU A 79 2.59 -3.70 -39.13
CA LEU A 79 3.58 -4.35 -38.30
C LEU A 79 4.34 -3.34 -37.44
N GLY A 80 4.86 -2.28 -38.04
CA GLY A 80 5.66 -1.27 -37.34
C GLY A 80 4.85 -0.42 -36.35
N SER A 81 3.65 0.04 -36.73
CA SER A 81 2.85 0.93 -35.91
C SER A 81 2.28 0.25 -34.66
N VAL A 82 1.68 -0.93 -34.80
CA VAL A 82 1.04 -1.64 -33.70
C VAL A 82 2.09 -2.25 -32.78
N SER A 83 3.12 -2.88 -33.29
CA SER A 83 4.21 -3.42 -32.48
C SER A 83 5.02 -2.31 -31.79
N GLY A 84 5.23 -1.18 -32.49
CA GLY A 84 5.86 0.02 -31.93
C GLY A 84 5.09 0.59 -30.76
N ALA A 85 3.76 0.66 -30.85
CA ALA A 85 2.91 1.08 -29.72
C ALA A 85 3.06 0.16 -28.49
N GLY A 86 3.19 -1.16 -28.72
CA GLY A 86 3.46 -2.11 -27.64
C GLY A 86 4.81 -1.86 -26.94
N LEU A 87 5.86 -1.57 -27.71
CA LEU A 87 7.18 -1.21 -27.19
C LEU A 87 7.15 0.11 -26.41
N LEU A 88 6.45 1.12 -26.92
CA LEU A 88 6.27 2.40 -26.21
C LEU A 88 5.57 2.22 -24.88
N LEU A 89 4.55 1.36 -24.79
CA LEU A 89 3.86 1.06 -23.56
C LEU A 89 4.77 0.39 -22.52
N LYS A 90 5.63 -0.53 -22.96
CA LYS A 90 6.64 -1.16 -22.12
C LYS A 90 7.66 -0.13 -21.61
N THR A 91 8.21 0.67 -22.49
CA THR A 91 9.16 1.74 -22.17
C THR A 91 8.54 2.75 -21.17
N TYR A 92 7.26 3.11 -21.37
CA TYR A 92 6.53 3.96 -20.43
C TYR A 92 6.49 3.35 -19.02
N SER A 93 6.22 2.05 -18.91
CA SER A 93 6.23 1.35 -17.61
C SER A 93 7.60 1.41 -16.91
N GLU A 94 8.68 1.29 -17.69
CA GLU A 94 10.05 1.37 -17.19
C GLU A 94 10.41 2.80 -16.76
N ILE A 95 10.09 3.82 -17.57
CA ILE A 95 10.31 5.24 -17.22
C ILE A 95 9.55 5.61 -15.95
N LYS A 96 8.30 5.16 -15.77
CA LYS A 96 7.51 5.38 -14.56
C LYS A 96 8.03 4.61 -13.35
N ASN A 97 8.98 3.71 -13.57
CA ASN A 97 9.66 2.94 -12.53
C ASN A 97 8.67 2.23 -11.58
N TYR A 98 7.63 1.61 -12.19
CA TYR A 98 6.58 0.95 -11.41
C TYR A 98 7.13 -0.16 -10.51
N LYS A 99 8.10 -0.92 -10.99
CA LYS A 99 8.72 -2.01 -10.23
C LYS A 99 9.28 -1.52 -8.89
N ARG A 100 10.11 -0.47 -8.93
CA ARG A 100 10.67 0.14 -7.71
C ARG A 100 9.58 0.69 -6.77
N LYS A 101 8.55 1.35 -7.32
CA LYS A 101 7.42 1.88 -6.53
C LYS A 101 6.61 0.76 -5.87
N ILE A 102 6.46 -0.38 -6.54
CA ILE A 102 5.81 -1.58 -5.99
C ILE A 102 6.62 -2.13 -4.84
N GLU A 103 7.94 -2.32 -5.01
CA GLU A 103 8.84 -2.84 -3.98
C GLU A 103 8.86 -1.94 -2.75
N MET A 104 9.04 -0.63 -2.92
CA MET A 104 9.02 0.34 -1.82
C MET A 104 7.68 0.35 -1.09
N SER A 105 6.57 0.36 -1.83
CA SER A 105 5.23 0.35 -1.22
C SER A 105 4.94 -0.96 -0.51
N LYS A 106 5.43 -2.09 -1.03
CA LYS A 106 5.32 -3.41 -0.40
C LYS A 106 6.09 -3.43 0.91
N PHE A 107 7.34 -3.00 0.90
CA PHE A 107 8.17 -2.92 2.10
C PHE A 107 7.50 -2.05 3.17
N ALA A 108 7.05 -0.85 2.80
CA ALA A 108 6.39 0.07 3.73
C ALA A 108 5.13 -0.54 4.37
N TYR A 109 4.19 -1.06 3.58
CA TYR A 109 2.96 -1.60 4.18
C TYR A 109 3.20 -2.85 5.02
N THR A 110 4.20 -3.69 4.69
CA THR A 110 4.54 -4.86 5.50
C THR A 110 5.19 -4.45 6.82
N SER A 111 6.05 -3.44 6.82
CA SER A 111 6.63 -2.87 8.05
C SER A 111 5.55 -2.29 8.96
N TYR A 112 4.63 -1.48 8.41
CA TYR A 112 3.52 -0.95 9.18
C TYR A 112 2.54 -2.04 9.68
N ALA A 113 2.35 -3.12 8.92
CA ALA A 113 1.55 -4.26 9.38
C ALA A 113 2.17 -4.93 10.61
N LYS A 114 3.50 -5.08 10.64
CA LYS A 114 4.23 -5.61 11.79
C LYS A 114 4.04 -4.70 13.01
N VAL A 115 4.30 -3.40 12.86
CA VAL A 115 4.08 -2.41 13.93
C VAL A 115 2.66 -2.48 14.49
N LEU A 116 1.63 -2.57 13.63
CA LEU A 116 0.24 -2.70 14.08
C LEU A 116 -0.03 -3.99 14.84
N THR A 117 0.64 -5.08 14.48
CA THR A 117 0.51 -6.36 15.20
C THR A 117 1.17 -6.27 16.57
N ASP A 118 2.36 -5.68 16.65
CA ASP A 118 3.10 -5.49 17.89
C ASP A 118 2.33 -4.55 18.82
N LEU A 119 1.79 -3.46 18.30
CA LEU A 119 0.95 -2.51 19.05
C LEU A 119 -0.31 -3.17 19.64
N ARG A 120 -0.95 -4.07 18.86
CA ARG A 120 -2.09 -4.85 19.35
C ARG A 120 -1.69 -5.81 20.48
N SER A 121 -0.55 -6.47 20.35
CA SER A 121 -0.03 -7.38 21.37
C SER A 121 0.29 -6.61 22.65
N PHE A 122 0.89 -5.44 22.53
CA PHE A 122 1.20 -4.56 23.65
C PHE A 122 -0.08 -4.08 24.35
N MET A 123 -1.05 -3.56 23.60
CA MET A 123 -2.33 -3.10 24.15
C MET A 123 -3.13 -4.20 24.85
N ARG A 124 -2.92 -5.46 24.49
CA ARG A 124 -3.51 -6.61 25.19
C ARG A 124 -2.75 -7.03 26.45
N GLY A 125 -1.68 -6.34 26.77
CA GLY A 125 -0.87 -6.61 27.96
C GLY A 125 -0.06 -7.91 27.90
N LEU A 126 0.16 -8.46 26.70
CA LEU A 126 0.92 -9.70 26.52
C LEU A 126 2.40 -9.50 26.86
N ASN A 127 2.91 -8.27 26.75
CA ASN A 127 4.31 -7.91 27.00
C ASN A 127 4.39 -6.57 27.75
N TYR A 128 3.57 -6.35 28.81
CA TYR A 128 3.57 -5.08 29.50
C TYR A 128 4.63 -5.04 30.60
N ASN A 129 5.60 -4.13 30.42
CA ASN A 129 6.49 -3.62 31.45
C ASN A 129 6.59 -2.10 31.23
N GLU A 130 6.50 -1.29 32.27
CA GLU A 130 6.45 0.18 32.17
C GLU A 130 7.71 0.76 31.50
N LYS A 131 8.87 0.16 31.72
CA LYS A 131 10.12 0.52 31.04
C LYS A 131 10.06 0.20 29.55
N GLU A 132 9.46 -0.94 29.18
CA GLU A 132 9.28 -1.35 27.79
C GLU A 132 8.28 -0.46 27.05
N TYR A 133 7.33 0.13 27.75
CA TYR A 133 6.40 1.10 27.14
C TYR A 133 7.13 2.33 26.61
N LEU A 134 7.98 2.96 27.43
CA LEU A 134 8.73 4.16 27.03
C LEU A 134 9.72 3.86 25.91
N ASP A 135 10.41 2.72 26.00
CA ASP A 135 11.33 2.28 24.94
C ASP A 135 10.58 1.93 23.66
N TYR A 136 9.40 1.36 23.76
CA TYR A 136 8.55 1.01 22.62
C TYR A 136 8.00 2.25 21.92
N VAL A 137 7.54 3.25 22.66
CA VAL A 137 7.07 4.53 22.08
C VAL A 137 8.22 5.24 21.35
N LYS A 138 9.43 5.27 21.92
CA LYS A 138 10.61 5.81 21.24
C LYS A 138 10.93 5.10 19.94
N VAL A 139 10.92 3.77 19.94
CA VAL A 139 11.14 2.97 18.72
C VAL A 139 10.06 3.25 17.67
N LEU A 140 8.82 3.49 18.09
CA LEU A 140 7.75 3.88 17.18
C LEU A 140 7.98 5.26 16.58
N ASP A 141 8.41 6.23 17.37
CA ASP A 141 8.72 7.58 16.89
C ASP A 141 9.90 7.59 15.91
N GLU A 142 10.92 6.78 16.16
CA GLU A 142 12.05 6.59 15.25
C GLU A 142 11.66 5.84 13.95
N LEU A 143 10.66 4.96 14.00
CA LEU A 143 10.11 4.26 12.84
C LEU A 143 9.23 5.14 11.95
N ILE A 144 8.97 6.39 12.32
CA ILE A 144 8.42 7.42 11.43
C ILE A 144 9.50 7.82 10.42
N ILE A 145 10.06 6.85 9.74
CA ILE A 145 10.83 7.09 8.52
C ILE A 145 9.82 7.68 7.54
N ASP A 146 10.05 8.93 7.21
CA ASP A 146 9.23 9.68 6.25
C ASP A 146 9.39 9.10 4.84
N MET A 147 8.95 7.87 4.70
CA MET A 147 8.76 7.27 3.39
C MET A 147 7.53 7.94 2.77
N GLY A 148 7.79 9.05 2.06
CA GLY A 148 6.74 9.75 1.34
C GLY A 148 5.90 8.78 0.51
N CYS A 149 4.61 8.69 0.80
CA CYS A 149 3.69 7.91 -0.01
C CYS A 149 3.35 8.70 -1.28
N PRO A 150 3.75 8.25 -2.47
CA PRO A 150 3.59 9.04 -3.71
C PRO A 150 2.13 9.27 -4.13
N LEU A 151 1.18 8.64 -3.46
CA LEU A 151 -0.26 8.74 -3.75
C LEU A 151 -1.09 9.08 -2.50
N THR A 152 -0.49 9.75 -1.51
CA THR A 152 -1.16 10.10 -0.24
C THR A 152 -2.45 10.86 -0.52
N ASP A 153 -2.40 11.97 -1.25
CA ASP A 153 -3.56 12.84 -1.50
C ASP A 153 -4.71 12.10 -2.19
N LYS A 154 -4.36 11.22 -3.14
CA LYS A 154 -5.35 10.43 -3.88
C LYS A 154 -6.11 9.46 -2.98
N PHE A 155 -5.42 8.84 -2.04
CA PHE A 155 -6.00 7.80 -1.19
C PHE A 155 -6.46 8.31 0.17
N GLU A 156 -5.98 9.45 0.63
CA GLU A 156 -6.35 10.02 1.91
C GLU A 156 -7.84 10.37 2.00
N LYS A 157 -8.37 11.01 0.97
CA LYS A 157 -9.81 11.29 0.88
C LYS A 157 -10.64 10.01 0.98
N ARG A 158 -10.16 8.93 0.36
CA ARG A 158 -10.84 7.63 0.42
C ARG A 158 -10.72 6.97 1.79
N TYR A 159 -9.57 7.08 2.44
CA TYR A 159 -9.39 6.60 3.81
C TYR A 159 -10.35 7.28 4.76
N ASN A 160 -10.39 8.61 4.73
CA ASN A 160 -11.26 9.40 5.59
C ASN A 160 -12.74 9.03 5.39
N LYS A 161 -13.18 8.84 4.15
CA LYS A 161 -14.54 8.38 3.83
C LYS A 161 -14.88 6.99 4.38
N VAL A 162 -13.90 6.11 4.53
CA VAL A 162 -14.13 4.72 4.97
C VAL A 162 -14.03 4.57 6.48
N PHE A 163 -13.14 5.32 7.14
CA PHE A 163 -12.76 5.09 8.53
C PHE A 163 -13.05 6.23 9.50
N ILE A 164 -13.37 7.44 9.01
CA ILE A 164 -13.60 8.62 9.85
C ILE A 164 -15.09 9.04 9.84
N GLN A 165 -15.87 8.54 8.91
CA GLN A 165 -17.34 8.60 8.97
C GLN A 165 -17.84 7.38 9.78
#